data_181dbacf4597db764c3d45e2539525f5
#
_entry.id   181dbacf4597db764c3d45e2539525f5
#
_cell.length_a   1.000
_cell.length_b   1.000
_cell.length_c   1.000
_cell.angle_alpha   90.00
_cell.angle_beta   90.00
_cell.angle_gamma   90.00
#
_symmetry.space_group_name_H-M   'P 1'
#
loop_
_entity.id
_entity.type
_entity.pdbx_description
1 polymer ?
#
loop_
_entity_poly.entity_id
_entity_poly.type
_entity_poly.pdbx_seq_one_letter_code
_entity_poly.pdbx_strand_id
1 'polypeptide(L)'
;LRGMFPLRRASRYFGIKAGAKVIYKRSEQQGKLGETSAMTQWQFWVDRGGTFTDLVACTPEGALRTHKLLSENPEHYQDAAVQGIRDLLDLGPEQDIPAGLIHSVKMGTTVATNALLERKGEPTVLVTTAGLEDLLRIGYQNRPRLFDLHITLPELLYQRVIGATERLDAEGDVLTALDETRLRADLQAAFDDGLRSVAIAFLHGYRF
;
A
#
# COMPACT_ATOMS: atom_id res chain seq x y z
N LEU A 1 -19.84 22.13 -3.90
CA LEU A 1 -20.01 21.71 -2.49
C LEU A 1 -21.46 21.20 -2.26
N ARG A 2 -21.91 20.15 -2.91
CA ARG A 2 -23.10 19.34 -2.55
C ARG A 2 -23.05 18.04 -3.37
N GLY A 3 -22.75 16.94 -2.73
CA GLY A 3 -22.64 15.59 -3.31
C GLY A 3 -21.80 14.67 -2.46
N MET A 4 -21.81 14.90 -1.17
CA MET A 4 -21.25 13.98 -0.18
C MET A 4 -22.32 12.95 0.13
N PHE A 5 -22.29 11.80 -0.53
CA PHE A 5 -23.01 10.61 -0.08
C PHE A 5 -22.53 10.24 1.33
N PRO A 6 -23.39 9.73 2.19
CA PRO A 6 -23.18 9.73 3.63
C PRO A 6 -22.11 8.74 4.06
N LEU A 7 -20.85 9.16 4.02
CA LEU A 7 -19.73 8.54 4.75
C LEU A 7 -20.06 8.28 6.24
N ARG A 8 -21.09 8.96 6.78
CA ARG A 8 -21.55 8.74 8.16
C ARG A 8 -22.12 7.34 8.41
N ARG A 9 -22.61 6.62 7.41
CA ARG A 9 -23.09 5.23 7.57
C ARG A 9 -21.94 4.23 7.43
N ALA A 10 -21.02 4.43 6.50
CA ALA A 10 -19.84 3.57 6.38
C ALA A 10 -18.90 3.66 7.59
N SER A 11 -18.73 4.87 8.19
CA SER A 11 -17.86 5.05 9.35
C SER A 11 -18.34 4.35 10.63
N ARG A 12 -19.61 3.93 10.69
CA ARG A 12 -20.11 3.11 11.80
C ARG A 12 -19.66 1.64 11.70
N TYR A 13 -19.35 1.17 10.51
CA TYR A 13 -18.94 -0.22 10.28
C TYR A 13 -17.42 -0.38 10.24
N PHE A 14 -16.70 0.62 9.74
CA PHE A 14 -15.25 0.68 9.85
C PHE A 14 -14.91 1.56 11.03
N GLY A 15 -14.30 1.02 12.09
CA GLY A 15 -13.79 1.80 13.22
C GLY A 15 -12.63 2.73 12.80
N ILE A 16 -12.86 3.58 11.77
CA ILE A 16 -11.88 4.50 11.21
C ILE A 16 -11.66 5.62 12.23
N LYS A 17 -10.57 5.53 12.98
CA LYS A 17 -10.04 6.68 13.70
C LYS A 17 -9.68 7.76 12.69
N ALA A 18 -10.15 8.97 12.94
CA ALA A 18 -9.91 10.14 12.10
C ALA A 18 -8.41 10.30 11.78
N GLY A 19 -8.04 10.22 10.50
CA GLY A 19 -6.67 10.40 10.03
C GLY A 19 -6.38 9.88 8.61
N ALA A 20 -7.13 8.93 8.11
CA ALA A 20 -6.92 8.44 6.75
C ALA A 20 -7.65 9.33 5.72
N LYS A 21 -6.88 10.15 5.00
CA LYS A 21 -7.39 10.95 3.88
C LYS A 21 -7.54 10.04 2.66
N VAL A 22 -8.76 9.57 2.41
CA VAL A 22 -9.06 8.83 1.18
C VAL A 22 -9.14 9.82 0.02
N ILE A 23 -8.18 9.78 -0.88
CA ILE A 23 -8.15 10.61 -2.08
C ILE A 23 -8.98 9.92 -3.17
N TYR A 24 -10.16 10.46 -3.46
CA TYR A 24 -10.94 10.04 -4.62
C TYR A 24 -10.44 10.74 -5.87
N LYS A 25 -9.95 9.99 -6.84
CA LYS A 25 -9.77 10.50 -8.20
C LYS A 25 -11.13 10.35 -8.92
N ARG A 26 -11.84 11.46 -9.08
CA ARG A 26 -13.09 11.53 -9.81
C ARG A 26 -12.77 11.45 -11.32
N SER A 27 -13.19 10.41 -12.01
CA SER A 27 -13.28 10.47 -13.45
C SER A 27 -14.48 11.39 -13.81
N GLU A 28 -14.19 12.52 -14.43
CA GLU A 28 -15.21 13.42 -14.94
C GLU A 28 -15.90 12.76 -16.14
N GLN A 29 -17.04 12.14 -15.90
CA GLN A 29 -18.10 12.03 -16.90
C GLN A 29 -19.28 12.82 -16.35
N GLN A 30 -19.46 14.05 -16.86
CA GLN A 30 -20.66 14.83 -16.67
C GLN A 30 -21.82 14.15 -17.41
N GLY A 31 -22.61 13.37 -16.69
CA GLY A 31 -23.93 12.88 -17.11
C GLY A 31 -25.00 13.54 -16.26
N LYS A 32 -26.01 14.06 -16.90
CA LYS A 32 -27.15 14.83 -16.39
C LYS A 32 -27.76 14.29 -15.10
N LEU A 33 -27.96 15.18 -14.13
CA LEU A 33 -28.81 14.96 -12.95
C LEU A 33 -30.26 14.73 -13.43
N GLY A 34 -30.71 13.50 -13.28
CA GLY A 34 -32.11 13.13 -13.52
C GLY A 34 -32.21 11.63 -13.79
N GLU A 35 -32.51 10.89 -12.75
CA GLU A 35 -32.84 9.47 -12.63
C GLU A 35 -31.87 8.76 -11.68
N THR A 36 -32.45 8.28 -10.59
CA THR A 36 -31.81 7.28 -9.70
C THR A 36 -31.61 6.01 -10.55
N SER A 37 -30.52 5.96 -11.30
CA SER A 37 -30.10 4.74 -11.98
C SER A 37 -29.91 3.70 -10.90
N ALA A 38 -30.83 2.74 -10.83
CA ALA A 38 -30.67 1.54 -10.03
C ALA A 38 -29.30 0.97 -10.38
N MET A 39 -28.40 0.86 -9.40
CA MET A 39 -27.11 0.23 -9.61
C MET A 39 -27.40 -1.23 -9.93
N THR A 40 -27.07 -1.66 -11.13
CA THR A 40 -27.35 -3.02 -11.61
C THR A 40 -26.26 -4.00 -11.21
N GLN A 41 -25.27 -3.55 -10.46
CA GLN A 41 -24.05 -4.31 -10.16
C GLN A 41 -23.63 -4.11 -8.71
N TRP A 42 -22.95 -5.11 -8.17
CA TRP A 42 -22.40 -5.09 -6.83
C TRP A 42 -21.21 -4.14 -6.71
N GLN A 43 -21.05 -3.51 -5.55
CA GLN A 43 -19.87 -2.75 -5.18
C GLN A 43 -19.33 -3.29 -3.85
N PHE A 44 -17.99 -3.41 -3.77
CA PHE A 44 -17.33 -3.94 -2.58
C PHE A 44 -16.33 -2.94 -2.03
N TRP A 45 -16.26 -2.84 -0.71
CA TRP A 45 -15.22 -2.18 0.06
C TRP A 45 -14.61 -3.22 0.99
N VAL A 46 -13.30 -3.39 0.87
CA VAL A 46 -12.53 -4.40 1.62
C VAL A 46 -11.50 -3.68 2.47
N ASP A 47 -11.46 -3.97 3.76
CA ASP A 47 -10.40 -3.57 4.68
C ASP A 47 -9.64 -4.83 5.13
N ARG A 48 -8.43 -5.01 4.56
CA ARG A 48 -7.58 -6.14 4.90
C ARG A 48 -6.63 -5.76 6.03
N GLY A 49 -6.95 -6.18 7.25
CA GLY A 49 -6.07 -6.11 8.41
C GLY A 49 -5.09 -7.28 8.48
N GLY A 50 -4.25 -7.30 9.52
CA GLY A 50 -3.30 -8.40 9.76
C GLY A 50 -3.99 -9.70 10.19
N THR A 51 -5.06 -9.61 11.00
CA THR A 51 -5.76 -10.80 11.54
C THR A 51 -7.09 -11.05 10.82
N PHE A 52 -7.86 -10.02 10.59
CA PHE A 52 -9.19 -10.09 9.96
C PHE A 52 -9.28 -9.18 8.75
N THR A 53 -10.07 -9.64 7.79
CA THR A 53 -10.50 -8.86 6.62
C THR A 53 -11.98 -8.58 6.76
N ASP A 54 -12.35 -7.30 6.75
CA ASP A 54 -13.73 -6.83 6.81
C ASP A 54 -14.19 -6.41 5.41
N LEU A 55 -15.37 -6.87 4.99
CA LEU A 55 -15.99 -6.52 3.74
C LEU A 55 -17.34 -5.82 3.97
N VAL A 56 -17.60 -4.81 3.17
CA VAL A 56 -18.92 -4.21 3.00
C VAL A 56 -19.27 -4.30 1.53
N ALA A 57 -20.44 -4.82 1.23
CA ALA A 57 -20.96 -4.86 -0.13
C ALA A 57 -22.25 -4.04 -0.24
N CYS A 58 -22.41 -3.37 -1.38
CA CYS A 58 -23.69 -2.79 -1.78
C CYS A 58 -24.27 -3.64 -2.90
N THR A 59 -25.46 -4.19 -2.66
CA THR A 59 -26.17 -5.00 -3.66
C THR A 59 -26.71 -4.12 -4.80
N PRO A 60 -27.12 -4.70 -5.93
CA PRO A 60 -27.77 -3.98 -7.00
C PRO A 60 -29.03 -3.19 -6.56
N GLU A 61 -29.73 -3.68 -5.55
CA GLU A 61 -30.93 -3.05 -4.95
C GLU A 61 -30.58 -1.95 -3.93
N GLY A 62 -29.27 -1.71 -3.70
CA GLY A 62 -28.79 -0.70 -2.75
C GLY A 62 -28.75 -1.15 -1.30
N ALA A 63 -28.97 -2.43 -1.00
CA ALA A 63 -28.84 -2.96 0.35
C ALA A 63 -27.36 -3.13 0.73
N LEU A 64 -27.00 -2.88 2.00
CA LEU A 64 -25.66 -3.11 2.49
C LEU A 64 -25.58 -4.48 3.17
N ARG A 65 -24.57 -5.28 2.79
CA ARG A 65 -24.18 -6.52 3.43
C ARG A 65 -22.78 -6.40 3.98
N THR A 66 -22.51 -7.06 5.09
CA THR A 66 -21.16 -7.09 5.70
C THR A 66 -20.72 -8.52 5.88
N HIS A 67 -19.41 -8.74 5.76
CA HIS A 67 -18.79 -10.03 6.01
C HIS A 67 -17.44 -9.83 6.69
N LYS A 68 -17.04 -10.78 7.51
CA LYS A 68 -15.75 -10.76 8.22
C LYS A 68 -15.16 -12.15 8.24
N LEU A 69 -13.88 -12.24 7.85
CA LEU A 69 -13.16 -13.49 7.83
C LEU A 69 -11.69 -13.29 8.25
N LEU A 70 -10.97 -14.37 8.52
CA LEU A 70 -9.54 -14.30 8.81
C LEU A 70 -8.79 -13.78 7.57
N SER A 71 -7.77 -12.96 7.76
CA SER A 71 -6.93 -12.49 6.65
C SER A 71 -6.08 -13.60 6.05
N GLU A 72 -5.73 -14.61 6.87
CA GLU A 72 -4.96 -15.77 6.48
C GLU A 72 -5.66 -17.05 6.96
N ASN A 73 -6.03 -17.92 6.03
CA ASN A 73 -6.60 -19.24 6.30
C ASN A 73 -6.31 -20.19 5.12
N PRO A 74 -5.03 -20.58 4.91
CA PRO A 74 -4.59 -21.28 3.72
C PRO A 74 -5.23 -22.66 3.53
N GLU A 75 -5.81 -23.24 4.57
CA GLU A 75 -6.54 -24.50 4.49
C GLU A 75 -7.91 -24.36 3.81
N HIS A 76 -8.46 -23.15 3.77
CA HIS A 76 -9.81 -22.89 3.23
C HIS A 76 -9.82 -21.98 2.03
N TYR A 77 -8.89 -21.00 1.94
CA TYR A 77 -8.80 -20.04 0.83
C TYR A 77 -7.40 -19.44 0.72
N GLN A 78 -7.04 -19.01 -0.48
CA GLN A 78 -5.75 -18.36 -0.75
C GLN A 78 -5.79 -16.84 -0.51
N ASP A 79 -6.95 -16.22 -0.75
CA ASP A 79 -7.12 -14.76 -0.60
C ASP A 79 -8.44 -14.44 0.08
N ALA A 80 -8.35 -13.74 1.22
CA ALA A 80 -9.50 -13.41 2.05
C ALA A 80 -10.47 -12.43 1.35
N ALA A 81 -9.97 -11.49 0.55
CA ALA A 81 -10.84 -10.54 -0.15
C ALA A 81 -11.68 -11.25 -1.21
N VAL A 82 -11.04 -12.12 -2.00
CA VAL A 82 -11.73 -12.94 -3.01
C VAL A 82 -12.75 -13.86 -2.36
N GLN A 83 -12.36 -14.55 -1.28
CA GLN A 83 -13.28 -15.44 -0.56
C GLN A 83 -14.47 -14.68 -0.01
N GLY A 84 -14.25 -13.55 0.67
CA GLY A 84 -15.35 -12.76 1.22
C GLY A 84 -16.30 -12.19 0.15
N ILE A 85 -15.80 -11.86 -1.03
CA ILE A 85 -16.64 -11.49 -2.17
C ILE A 85 -17.48 -12.69 -2.62
N ARG A 86 -16.90 -13.89 -2.74
CA ARG A 86 -17.62 -15.11 -3.11
C ARG A 86 -18.72 -15.43 -2.11
N ASP A 87 -18.43 -15.34 -0.82
CA ASP A 87 -19.39 -15.59 0.25
C ASP A 87 -20.58 -14.62 0.18
N LEU A 88 -20.32 -13.33 -0.06
CA LEU A 88 -21.37 -12.32 -0.19
C LEU A 88 -22.22 -12.45 -1.46
N LEU A 89 -21.65 -13.09 -2.50
CA LEU A 89 -22.33 -13.41 -3.74
C LEU A 89 -23.01 -14.80 -3.71
N ASP A 90 -22.90 -15.53 -2.59
CA ASP A 90 -23.42 -16.88 -2.41
C ASP A 90 -22.88 -17.88 -3.47
N LEU A 91 -21.58 -17.74 -3.87
CA LEU A 91 -20.92 -18.58 -4.87
C LEU A 91 -20.20 -19.76 -4.21
N GLY A 92 -20.40 -20.94 -4.78
CA GLY A 92 -19.68 -22.16 -4.38
C GLY A 92 -18.18 -22.13 -4.72
N PRO A 93 -17.36 -23.05 -4.14
CA PRO A 93 -15.89 -23.03 -4.28
C PRO A 93 -15.37 -23.07 -5.72
N GLU A 94 -16.07 -23.78 -6.59
CA GLU A 94 -15.68 -24.00 -8.00
C GLU A 94 -16.36 -23.04 -8.99
N GLN A 95 -17.21 -22.14 -8.49
CA GLN A 95 -17.93 -21.21 -9.37
C GLN A 95 -17.07 -19.97 -9.64
N ASP A 96 -16.94 -19.58 -10.89
CA ASP A 96 -16.31 -18.31 -11.24
C ASP A 96 -17.21 -17.10 -10.86
N ILE A 97 -16.58 -16.00 -10.52
CA ILE A 97 -17.31 -14.74 -10.35
C ILE A 97 -17.76 -14.27 -11.74
N PRO A 98 -19.10 -14.16 -12.02
CA PRO A 98 -19.57 -13.82 -13.35
C PRO A 98 -19.05 -12.45 -13.80
N ALA A 99 -18.58 -12.39 -15.04
CA ALA A 99 -18.15 -11.14 -15.65
C ALA A 99 -19.30 -10.11 -15.68
N GLY A 100 -19.01 -8.87 -15.29
CA GLY A 100 -20.01 -7.80 -15.27
C GLY A 100 -20.93 -7.76 -14.05
N LEU A 101 -20.84 -8.71 -13.11
CA LEU A 101 -21.62 -8.69 -11.87
C LEU A 101 -21.12 -7.62 -10.90
N ILE A 102 -19.83 -7.32 -10.92
CA ILE A 102 -19.17 -6.38 -10.02
C ILE A 102 -18.84 -5.08 -10.76
N HIS A 103 -19.34 -3.96 -10.23
CA HIS A 103 -19.02 -2.63 -10.73
C HIS A 103 -17.63 -2.16 -10.23
N SER A 104 -17.35 -2.36 -8.96
CA SER A 104 -16.08 -1.91 -8.38
C SER A 104 -15.72 -2.68 -7.10
N VAL A 105 -14.41 -2.88 -6.92
CA VAL A 105 -13.82 -3.32 -5.65
C VAL A 105 -12.86 -2.23 -5.21
N LYS A 106 -13.05 -1.73 -3.99
CA LYS A 106 -12.17 -0.75 -3.35
C LYS A 106 -11.53 -1.42 -2.15
N MET A 107 -10.20 -1.48 -2.13
CA MET A 107 -9.47 -2.16 -1.06
C MET A 107 -8.54 -1.20 -0.34
N GLY A 108 -8.60 -1.23 0.99
CA GLY A 108 -7.57 -0.71 1.89
C GLY A 108 -6.85 -1.88 2.57
N THR A 109 -5.58 -1.68 2.92
CA THR A 109 -4.83 -2.67 3.68
C THR A 109 -3.87 -2.01 4.65
N THR A 110 -3.73 -2.61 5.84
CA THR A 110 -2.73 -2.23 6.84
C THR A 110 -1.60 -3.25 6.95
N VAL A 111 -1.59 -4.28 6.11
CA VAL A 111 -0.60 -5.38 6.17
C VAL A 111 0.82 -4.85 6.06
N ALA A 112 1.10 -3.97 5.10
CA ALA A 112 2.43 -3.38 4.94
C ALA A 112 2.82 -2.50 6.12
N THR A 113 1.89 -1.71 6.66
CA THR A 113 2.12 -0.88 7.85
C THR A 113 2.41 -1.75 9.07
N ASN A 114 1.66 -2.82 9.26
CA ASN A 114 1.87 -3.75 10.36
C ASN A 114 3.23 -4.46 10.24
N ALA A 115 3.57 -4.96 9.04
CA ALA A 115 4.88 -5.56 8.78
C ALA A 115 6.03 -4.60 9.09
N LEU A 116 5.87 -3.32 8.74
CA LEU A 116 6.85 -2.27 9.03
C LEU A 116 7.00 -2.03 10.55
N LEU A 117 5.87 -1.92 11.26
CA LEU A 117 5.86 -1.69 12.71
C LEU A 117 6.40 -2.89 13.50
N GLU A 118 6.09 -4.10 13.05
CA GLU A 118 6.55 -5.35 13.64
C GLU A 118 7.94 -5.76 13.16
N ARG A 119 8.54 -4.99 12.23
CA ARG A 119 9.84 -5.28 11.60
C ARG A 119 9.89 -6.66 10.93
N LYS A 120 8.76 -7.12 10.45
CA LYS A 120 8.59 -8.36 9.69
C LYS A 120 8.64 -8.06 8.20
N GLY A 121 9.83 -7.85 7.67
CA GLY A 121 10.04 -7.60 6.25
C GLY A 121 11.18 -8.46 5.72
N GLU A 122 11.24 -8.59 4.39
CA GLU A 122 12.37 -9.24 3.73
C GLU A 122 13.65 -8.44 3.96
N PRO A 123 14.80 -9.12 4.14
CA PRO A 123 16.10 -8.49 4.18
C PRO A 123 16.32 -7.64 2.92
N THR A 124 16.46 -6.33 3.11
CA THR A 124 16.40 -5.35 2.03
C THR A 124 17.73 -4.62 1.83
N VAL A 125 18.11 -4.40 0.59
CA VAL A 125 19.16 -3.47 0.17
C VAL A 125 18.53 -2.12 -0.12
N LEU A 126 19.09 -1.05 0.43
CA LEU A 126 18.75 0.31 0.02
C LEU A 126 19.75 0.77 -1.04
N VAL A 127 19.24 1.18 -2.20
CA VAL A 127 20.04 1.86 -3.24
C VAL A 127 19.67 3.34 -3.22
N THR A 128 20.68 4.18 -3.04
CA THR A 128 20.50 5.63 -3.01
C THR A 128 21.56 6.32 -3.85
N THR A 129 21.40 7.61 -4.14
CA THR A 129 22.41 8.41 -4.81
C THR A 129 23.71 8.42 -4.00
N ALA A 130 24.84 8.22 -4.64
CA ALA A 130 26.15 8.24 -4.01
C ALA A 130 26.40 9.57 -3.25
N GLY A 131 26.92 9.44 -2.00
CA GLY A 131 27.08 10.56 -1.06
C GLY A 131 25.85 10.83 -0.18
N LEU A 132 24.75 10.06 -0.34
CA LEU A 132 23.53 10.16 0.48
C LEU A 132 23.25 8.88 1.29
N GLU A 133 24.22 7.98 1.40
CA GLU A 133 24.06 6.67 2.06
C GLU A 133 23.64 6.79 3.52
N ASP A 134 24.09 7.83 4.20
CA ASP A 134 23.80 8.07 5.62
C ASP A 134 22.51 8.89 5.86
N LEU A 135 21.83 9.32 4.80
CA LEU A 135 20.68 10.23 4.91
C LEU A 135 19.59 9.70 5.84
N LEU A 136 19.19 8.43 5.68
CA LEU A 136 18.17 7.81 6.52
C LEU A 136 18.65 7.55 7.95
N ARG A 137 19.98 7.32 8.13
CA ARG A 137 20.58 7.13 9.45
C ARG A 137 20.66 8.44 10.21
N ILE A 138 20.98 9.53 9.54
CA ILE A 138 21.03 10.89 10.11
C ILE A 138 19.58 11.37 10.41
N GLY A 139 18.65 11.12 9.48
CA GLY A 139 17.28 11.57 9.58
C GLY A 139 17.17 13.05 9.88
N TYR A 140 16.32 13.44 10.80
CA TYR A 140 16.18 14.81 11.29
C TYR A 140 17.06 15.09 12.52
N GLN A 141 17.99 14.21 12.86
CA GLN A 141 18.82 14.29 14.07
C GLN A 141 18.01 14.30 15.37
N ASN A 142 16.83 13.75 15.36
CA ASN A 142 15.98 13.64 16.54
C ASN A 142 16.64 12.71 17.55
N ARG A 143 16.78 13.20 18.77
CA ARG A 143 17.31 12.42 19.89
C ARG A 143 16.19 12.11 20.86
N PRO A 144 16.00 10.83 21.26
CA PRO A 144 14.99 10.47 22.27
C PRO A 144 15.19 11.22 23.59
N ARG A 145 16.47 11.50 23.92
CA ARG A 145 16.88 12.28 25.08
C ARG A 145 17.95 13.29 24.68
N LEU A 146 17.65 14.56 24.84
CA LEU A 146 18.47 15.65 24.33
C LEU A 146 19.87 15.71 24.95
N PHE A 147 20.01 15.32 26.22
CA PHE A 147 21.26 15.44 27.01
C PHE A 147 21.96 14.12 27.26
N ASP A 148 21.52 13.01 26.62
CA ASP A 148 22.23 11.75 26.77
C ASP A 148 23.60 11.81 26.10
N LEU A 149 24.62 11.41 26.86
CA LEU A 149 26.01 11.25 26.35
C LEU A 149 26.10 10.05 25.38
N HIS A 150 25.21 9.09 25.53
CA HIS A 150 25.14 7.91 24.65
C HIS A 150 23.94 8.02 23.71
N ILE A 151 24.21 8.30 22.44
CA ILE A 151 23.15 8.48 21.42
C ILE A 151 22.78 7.09 20.89
N THR A 152 21.56 6.65 21.17
CA THR A 152 20.99 5.46 20.56
C THR A 152 20.25 5.85 19.28
N LEU A 153 20.76 5.43 18.13
CA LEU A 153 20.08 5.62 16.85
C LEU A 153 19.00 4.56 16.66
N PRO A 154 17.89 4.88 15.95
CA PRO A 154 16.90 3.90 15.55
C PRO A 154 17.55 2.77 14.73
N GLU A 155 17.06 1.55 14.90
CA GLU A 155 17.47 0.44 14.04
C GLU A 155 17.01 0.69 12.60
N LEU A 156 17.88 0.35 11.66
CA LEU A 156 17.59 0.47 10.24
C LEU A 156 16.63 -0.66 9.78
N LEU A 157 15.82 -0.36 8.77
CA LEU A 157 14.94 -1.34 8.14
C LEU A 157 15.62 -2.09 6.99
N TYR A 158 16.73 -1.57 6.49
CA TYR A 158 17.57 -2.19 5.47
C TYR A 158 18.83 -2.76 6.10
N GLN A 159 19.36 -3.83 5.49
CA GLN A 159 20.57 -4.49 5.97
C GLN A 159 21.85 -3.96 5.31
N ARG A 160 21.73 -3.46 4.08
CA ARG A 160 22.83 -2.91 3.30
C ARG A 160 22.37 -1.65 2.56
N VAL A 161 23.28 -0.69 2.42
CA VAL A 161 23.10 0.46 1.54
C VAL A 161 24.13 0.43 0.42
N ILE A 162 23.71 0.80 -0.79
CA ILE A 162 24.55 0.94 -1.98
C ILE A 162 24.39 2.36 -2.50
N GLY A 163 25.52 3.09 -2.61
CA GLY A 163 25.58 4.39 -3.25
C GLY A 163 25.74 4.25 -4.75
N ALA A 164 24.66 4.49 -5.51
CA ALA A 164 24.71 4.48 -6.97
C ALA A 164 25.36 5.76 -7.48
N THR A 165 26.38 5.60 -8.35
CA THR A 165 27.01 6.74 -9.02
C THR A 165 26.05 7.29 -10.06
N GLU A 166 25.30 8.32 -9.69
CA GLU A 166 24.38 9.09 -10.52
C GLU A 166 24.10 10.45 -9.89
N ARG A 167 23.66 11.42 -10.67
CA ARG A 167 23.20 12.72 -10.16
C ARG A 167 22.26 13.39 -11.14
N LEU A 168 21.08 13.77 -10.67
CA LEU A 168 20.19 14.72 -11.32
C LEU A 168 20.21 16.05 -10.59
N ASP A 169 19.94 17.15 -11.30
CA ASP A 169 19.64 18.42 -10.68
C ASP A 169 18.14 18.59 -10.36
N ALA A 170 17.76 19.75 -9.85
CA ALA A 170 16.38 20.03 -9.47
C ALA A 170 15.43 20.19 -10.66
N GLU A 171 15.93 20.42 -11.84
CA GLU A 171 15.24 20.54 -13.12
C GLU A 171 15.07 19.19 -13.83
N GLY A 172 15.85 18.17 -13.44
CA GLY A 172 15.85 16.82 -13.99
C GLY A 172 16.94 16.59 -15.02
N ASP A 173 17.85 17.56 -15.17
CA ASP A 173 18.99 17.41 -16.07
C ASP A 173 20.02 16.42 -15.46
N VAL A 174 20.58 15.56 -16.31
CA VAL A 174 21.56 14.56 -15.91
C VAL A 174 22.92 15.20 -15.72
N LEU A 175 23.34 15.43 -14.49
CA LEU A 175 24.69 15.90 -14.16
C LEU A 175 25.72 14.76 -14.20
N THR A 176 25.31 13.56 -13.77
CA THR A 176 26.11 12.35 -13.83
C THR A 176 25.22 11.18 -14.21
N ALA A 177 25.53 10.51 -15.31
CA ALA A 177 24.80 9.33 -15.75
C ALA A 177 24.99 8.17 -14.77
N LEU A 178 23.97 7.32 -14.64
CA LEU A 178 24.03 6.12 -13.80
C LEU A 178 25.13 5.16 -14.30
N ASP A 179 26.04 4.79 -13.42
CA ASP A 179 26.98 3.70 -13.65
C ASP A 179 26.28 2.35 -13.42
N GLU A 180 25.59 1.88 -14.47
CA GLU A 180 24.86 0.61 -14.41
C GLU A 180 25.78 -0.59 -14.19
N THR A 181 27.01 -0.54 -14.71
CA THR A 181 27.95 -1.66 -14.59
C THR A 181 28.34 -1.89 -13.15
N ARG A 182 28.71 -0.81 -12.46
CA ARG A 182 29.06 -0.86 -11.04
C ARG A 182 27.85 -1.24 -10.19
N LEU A 183 26.72 -0.57 -10.40
CA LEU A 183 25.50 -0.86 -9.63
C LEU A 183 25.06 -2.32 -9.80
N ARG A 184 25.16 -2.87 -11.01
CA ARG A 184 24.84 -4.29 -11.26
C ARG A 184 25.76 -5.22 -10.48
N ALA A 185 27.06 -4.93 -10.43
CA ALA A 185 28.02 -5.74 -9.67
C ALA A 185 27.73 -5.68 -8.17
N ASP A 186 27.42 -4.49 -7.62
CA ASP A 186 27.12 -4.30 -6.21
C ASP A 186 25.78 -5.01 -5.83
N LEU A 187 24.78 -4.96 -6.70
CA LEU A 187 23.51 -5.68 -6.51
C LEU A 187 23.69 -7.19 -6.62
N GLN A 188 24.55 -7.67 -7.54
CA GLN A 188 24.86 -9.10 -7.64
C GLN A 188 25.53 -9.61 -6.37
N ALA A 189 26.50 -8.87 -5.83
CA ALA A 189 27.12 -9.22 -4.56
C ALA A 189 26.10 -9.28 -3.40
N ALA A 190 25.17 -8.34 -3.36
CA ALA A 190 24.09 -8.36 -2.36
C ALA A 190 23.16 -9.58 -2.54
N PHE A 191 22.86 -9.94 -3.78
CA PHE A 191 22.07 -11.13 -4.10
C PHE A 191 22.79 -12.42 -3.69
N ASP A 192 24.08 -12.52 -3.94
CA ASP A 192 24.91 -13.68 -3.56
C ASP A 192 24.98 -13.84 -2.03
N ASP A 193 24.95 -12.72 -1.30
CA ASP A 193 24.85 -12.70 0.17
C ASP A 193 23.44 -13.00 0.72
N GLY A 194 22.49 -13.32 -0.13
CA GLY A 194 21.13 -13.75 0.26
C GLY A 194 20.10 -12.64 0.35
N LEU A 195 20.42 -11.38 0.01
CA LEU A 195 19.45 -10.29 -0.02
C LEU A 195 18.57 -10.39 -1.28
N ARG A 196 17.25 -10.37 -1.13
CA ARG A 196 16.29 -10.60 -2.22
C ARG A 196 15.36 -9.42 -2.48
N SER A 197 15.37 -8.43 -1.61
CA SER A 197 14.55 -7.24 -1.73
C SER A 197 15.43 -6.00 -1.92
N VAL A 198 14.99 -5.07 -2.77
CA VAL A 198 15.69 -3.82 -3.06
C VAL A 198 14.73 -2.66 -2.94
N ALA A 199 15.10 -1.65 -2.17
CA ALA A 199 14.44 -0.36 -2.12
C ALA A 199 15.33 0.67 -2.83
N ILE A 200 14.77 1.46 -3.74
CA ILE A 200 15.51 2.47 -4.50
C ILE A 200 14.98 3.86 -4.13
N ALA A 201 15.90 4.75 -3.73
CA ALA A 201 15.57 6.12 -3.34
C ALA A 201 16.66 7.07 -3.86
N PHE A 202 16.51 7.52 -5.09
CA PHE A 202 17.43 8.48 -5.71
C PHE A 202 17.04 9.93 -5.41
N LEU A 203 18.02 10.81 -5.43
CA LEU A 203 17.80 12.25 -5.36
C LEU A 203 16.87 12.68 -6.48
N HIS A 204 15.83 13.44 -6.13
CA HIS A 204 14.75 13.85 -7.05
C HIS A 204 13.91 12.72 -7.65
N GLY A 205 14.10 11.44 -7.28
CA GLY A 205 13.33 10.29 -7.76
C GLY A 205 11.84 10.31 -7.46
N TYR A 206 11.34 11.30 -6.71
CA TYR A 206 9.91 11.57 -6.50
C TYR A 206 9.27 12.31 -7.68
N ARG A 207 10.08 12.88 -8.56
CA ARG A 207 9.67 13.75 -9.67
C ARG A 207 10.11 13.23 -11.04
N PHE A 208 11.29 12.61 -11.13
CA PHE A 208 11.92 12.14 -12.38
C PHE A 208 12.19 10.66 -12.34
#